data_c83cb1a2c2a08946b079ec2ff56a1af1
#
_entry.id   c83cb1a2c2a08946b079ec2ff56a1af1
#
_cell.length_a   1.000
_cell.length_b   1.000
_cell.length_c   1.000
_cell.angle_alpha   90.00
_cell.angle_beta   90.00
_cell.angle_gamma   90.00
#
_symmetry.space_group_name_H-M   'P 1'
#
loop_
_entity.id
_entity.type
_entity.pdbx_description
1 polymer ?
#
loop_
_entity_poly.entity_id
_entity_poly.type
_entity_poly.pdbx_seq_one_letter_code
_entity_poly.pdbx_strand_id
1 'polypeptide(L)'
;TRKQLDQLTEFVKRPQIGAKGMVYARVEADGTVKSSVDKFYSQETLQKMKEAFGAQPGDLILILSGDDAMKTRKQLCELRLEMGSRLGLRDKNKFACLWVVDFPMFEWSDEEQRLMAMHHPFTHPKDEDIPLLDTKPEAVRADAYDMVVNGVEVGGGSIRIHDAALQAKMFEILGFT
;
A
#
# COMPACT_ATOMS: atom_id res chain seq x y z
N THR A 1 20.19 10.37 -13.29
CA THR A 1 21.62 10.44 -12.88
C THR A 1 21.81 9.76 -11.51
N ARG A 2 23.06 9.36 -11.19
CA ARG A 2 23.40 8.77 -9.89
C ARG A 2 23.01 9.70 -8.73
N LYS A 3 23.31 10.98 -8.85
CA LYS A 3 22.95 12.00 -7.85
C LYS A 3 21.45 12.03 -7.54
N GLN A 4 20.59 11.87 -8.55
CA GLN A 4 19.14 11.82 -8.35
C GLN A 4 18.70 10.54 -7.60
N LEU A 5 19.33 9.40 -7.90
CA LEU A 5 19.08 8.14 -7.20
C LEU A 5 19.52 8.20 -5.73
N ASP A 6 20.69 8.79 -5.46
CA ASP A 6 21.18 9.02 -4.11
C ASP A 6 20.21 9.93 -3.33
N GLN A 7 19.72 11.02 -3.94
CA GLN A 7 18.72 11.91 -3.35
C GLN A 7 17.38 11.20 -3.05
N LEU A 8 16.93 10.31 -3.93
CA LEU A 8 15.73 9.52 -3.69
C LEU A 8 15.93 8.50 -2.56
N THR A 9 17.11 7.88 -2.51
CA THR A 9 17.46 6.97 -1.43
C THR A 9 17.46 7.69 -0.07
N GLU A 10 18.03 8.87 0.01
CA GLU A 10 17.99 9.70 1.22
C GLU A 10 16.57 10.17 1.56
N PHE A 11 15.76 10.47 0.55
CA PHE A 11 14.35 10.84 0.75
C PHE A 11 13.56 9.71 1.43
N VAL A 12 13.64 8.47 0.93
CA VAL A 12 12.87 7.35 1.48
C VAL A 12 13.37 6.90 2.86
N LYS A 13 14.62 7.20 3.20
CA LYS A 13 15.19 6.92 4.53
C LYS A 13 14.81 7.92 5.61
N ARG A 14 14.18 9.04 5.27
CA ARG A 14 13.73 10.03 6.25
C ARG A 14 12.89 9.36 7.35
N PRO A 15 12.99 9.79 8.62
CA PRO A 15 12.25 9.18 9.73
C PRO A 15 10.75 9.07 9.51
N GLN A 16 10.17 10.04 8.80
CA GLN A 16 8.73 10.08 8.48
C GLN A 16 8.31 8.98 7.50
N ILE A 17 9.22 8.52 6.64
CA ILE A 17 8.99 7.45 5.66
C ILE A 17 9.53 6.12 6.18
N GLY A 18 10.76 6.13 6.68
CA GLY A 18 11.36 5.03 7.42
C GLY A 18 11.72 3.80 6.58
N ALA A 19 11.95 3.95 5.26
CA ALA A 19 12.47 2.85 4.45
C ALA A 19 13.95 2.59 4.77
N LYS A 20 14.34 1.31 4.78
CA LYS A 20 15.74 0.90 5.04
C LYS A 20 16.69 1.28 3.89
N GLY A 21 16.15 1.44 2.68
CA GLY A 21 16.88 1.78 1.47
C GLY A 21 15.97 1.73 0.24
N MET A 22 16.56 1.93 -0.93
CA MET A 22 15.86 1.85 -2.21
C MET A 22 16.73 1.08 -3.21
N VAL A 23 16.12 0.13 -3.88
CA VAL A 23 16.70 -0.57 -5.03
C VAL A 23 16.18 0.09 -6.30
N TYR A 24 17.02 0.13 -7.33
CA TYR A 24 16.59 0.56 -8.66
C TYR A 24 17.03 -0.45 -9.73
N ALA A 25 16.27 -0.52 -10.80
CA ALA A 25 16.65 -1.18 -12.04
C ALA A 25 16.43 -0.22 -13.21
N ARG A 26 17.46 0.02 -14.01
CA ARG A 26 17.41 0.88 -15.19
C ARG A 26 17.47 0.02 -16.44
N VAL A 27 16.58 0.29 -17.38
CA VAL A 27 16.63 -0.31 -18.72
C VAL A 27 17.51 0.56 -19.60
N GLU A 28 18.64 0.01 -20.01
CA GLU A 28 19.60 0.69 -20.91
C GLU A 28 19.06 0.73 -22.36
N ALA A 29 19.69 1.54 -23.21
CA ALA A 29 19.25 1.74 -24.60
C ALA A 29 19.28 0.45 -25.44
N ASP A 30 20.14 -0.50 -25.11
CA ASP A 30 20.24 -1.81 -25.74
C ASP A 30 19.23 -2.84 -25.17
N GLY A 31 18.39 -2.43 -24.22
CA GLY A 31 17.41 -3.25 -23.57
C GLY A 31 17.93 -4.06 -22.39
N THR A 32 19.21 -3.99 -22.07
CA THR A 32 19.78 -4.63 -20.88
C THR A 32 19.32 -3.92 -19.60
N VAL A 33 19.31 -4.64 -18.49
CA VAL A 33 18.90 -4.06 -17.19
C VAL A 33 20.10 -3.96 -16.28
N LYS A 34 20.37 -2.74 -15.78
CA LYS A 34 21.36 -2.45 -14.74
C LYS A 34 20.64 -2.12 -13.44
N SER A 35 21.08 -2.72 -12.34
CA SER A 35 20.47 -2.54 -11.03
C SER A 35 21.53 -2.22 -9.97
N SER A 36 21.09 -1.62 -8.87
CA SER A 36 21.93 -1.48 -7.67
C SER A 36 22.22 -2.83 -7.00
N VAL A 37 21.55 -3.90 -7.42
CA VAL A 37 21.64 -5.25 -6.86
C VAL A 37 22.06 -6.31 -7.87
N ASP A 38 22.68 -5.93 -8.98
CA ASP A 38 23.16 -6.85 -10.04
C ASP A 38 24.07 -7.97 -9.51
N LYS A 39 24.76 -7.71 -8.39
CA LYS A 39 25.62 -8.72 -7.74
C LYS A 39 24.82 -9.88 -7.13
N PHE A 40 23.54 -9.67 -6.85
CA PHE A 40 22.68 -10.63 -6.16
C PHE A 40 21.65 -11.31 -7.06
N TYR A 41 21.42 -10.75 -8.26
CA TYR A 41 20.41 -11.25 -9.19
C TYR A 41 21.01 -11.51 -10.58
N SER A 42 20.61 -12.63 -11.18
CA SER A 42 21.01 -12.92 -12.55
C SER A 42 20.37 -11.95 -13.55
N GLN A 43 21.00 -11.78 -14.71
CA GLN A 43 20.42 -10.98 -15.79
C GLN A 43 19.04 -11.51 -16.23
N GLU A 44 18.82 -12.82 -16.18
CA GLU A 44 17.52 -13.43 -16.45
C GLU A 44 16.45 -12.93 -15.46
N THR A 45 16.78 -12.87 -14.17
CA THR A 45 15.85 -12.36 -13.14
C THR A 45 15.53 -10.87 -13.34
N LEU A 46 16.55 -10.06 -13.66
CA LEU A 46 16.35 -8.64 -13.94
C LEU A 46 15.53 -8.42 -15.22
N GLN A 47 15.69 -9.28 -16.22
CA GLN A 47 14.89 -9.24 -17.44
C GLN A 47 13.42 -9.58 -17.17
N LYS A 48 13.14 -10.63 -16.38
CA LYS A 48 11.78 -10.96 -15.93
C LYS A 48 11.13 -9.79 -15.16
N MET A 49 11.90 -9.08 -14.35
CA MET A 49 11.43 -7.87 -13.66
C MET A 49 11.04 -6.78 -14.67
N LYS A 50 11.90 -6.49 -15.66
CA LYS A 50 11.59 -5.55 -16.74
C LYS A 50 10.29 -5.91 -17.45
N GLU A 51 10.11 -7.18 -17.80
CA GLU A 51 8.92 -7.69 -18.48
C GLU A 51 7.66 -7.53 -17.62
N ALA A 52 7.73 -7.88 -16.34
CA ALA A 52 6.61 -7.75 -15.40
C ALA A 52 6.11 -6.30 -15.26
N PHE A 53 7.01 -5.32 -15.38
CA PHE A 53 6.66 -3.90 -15.38
C PHE A 53 6.36 -3.32 -16.77
N GLY A 54 6.53 -4.10 -17.85
CA GLY A 54 6.41 -3.60 -19.22
C GLY A 54 7.41 -2.49 -19.55
N ALA A 55 8.54 -2.46 -18.82
CA ALA A 55 9.50 -1.36 -18.90
C ALA A 55 10.26 -1.36 -20.23
N GLN A 56 10.48 -0.17 -20.79
CA GLN A 56 11.11 0.08 -22.06
C GLN A 56 12.52 0.68 -21.88
N PRO A 57 13.38 0.63 -22.93
CA PRO A 57 14.66 1.34 -22.90
C PRO A 57 14.50 2.80 -22.45
N GLY A 58 15.30 3.20 -21.46
CA GLY A 58 15.24 4.51 -20.82
C GLY A 58 14.43 4.57 -19.53
N ASP A 59 13.63 3.55 -19.24
CA ASP A 59 12.83 3.49 -18.00
C ASP A 59 13.67 3.16 -16.77
N LEU A 60 13.16 3.60 -15.64
CA LEU A 60 13.73 3.37 -14.31
C LEU A 60 12.66 2.77 -13.38
N ILE A 61 12.91 1.58 -12.90
CA ILE A 61 12.09 0.91 -11.89
C ILE A 61 12.68 1.23 -10.52
N LEU A 62 11.87 1.74 -9.60
CA LEU A 62 12.22 2.00 -8.21
C LEU A 62 11.52 1.00 -7.30
N ILE A 63 12.25 0.41 -6.37
CA ILE A 63 11.76 -0.71 -5.56
C ILE A 63 12.05 -0.42 -4.09
N LEU A 64 11.03 -0.55 -3.26
CA LEU A 64 11.15 -0.64 -1.81
C LEU A 64 10.71 -2.02 -1.37
N SER A 65 11.36 -2.55 -0.35
CA SER A 65 11.04 -3.85 0.25
C SER A 65 11.10 -3.77 1.77
N GLY A 66 10.29 -4.57 2.44
CA GLY A 66 10.23 -4.65 3.89
C GLY A 66 9.42 -5.87 4.32
N ASP A 67 9.52 -6.19 5.61
CA ASP A 67 8.86 -7.35 6.20
C ASP A 67 7.37 -7.10 6.45
N ASP A 68 6.98 -5.82 6.60
CA ASP A 68 5.60 -5.37 6.79
C ASP A 68 5.05 -4.79 5.49
N ALA A 69 4.02 -5.43 4.96
CA ALA A 69 3.40 -5.06 3.68
C ALA A 69 2.71 -3.69 3.74
N MET A 70 2.01 -3.36 4.85
CA MET A 70 1.31 -2.08 4.99
C MET A 70 2.30 -0.92 5.12
N LYS A 71 3.34 -1.10 5.91
CA LYS A 71 4.42 -0.12 6.05
C LYS A 71 5.12 0.12 4.71
N THR A 72 5.43 -0.96 3.99
CA THR A 72 6.08 -0.86 2.66
C THR A 72 5.19 -0.14 1.65
N ARG A 73 3.87 -0.39 1.65
CA ARG A 73 2.92 0.32 0.79
C ARG A 73 2.84 1.81 1.11
N LYS A 74 2.84 2.19 2.39
CA LYS A 74 2.89 3.61 2.82
C LYS A 74 4.18 4.28 2.32
N GLN A 75 5.32 3.63 2.46
CA GLN A 75 6.62 4.12 1.97
C GLN A 75 6.63 4.29 0.43
N LEU A 76 6.06 3.31 -0.30
CA LEU A 76 5.91 3.40 -1.77
C LEU A 76 4.97 4.52 -2.18
N CYS A 77 3.92 4.80 -1.40
CA CYS A 77 3.03 5.93 -1.65
C CYS A 77 3.80 7.26 -1.60
N GLU A 78 4.63 7.48 -0.58
CA GLU A 78 5.47 8.68 -0.47
C GLU A 78 6.44 8.81 -1.65
N LEU A 79 7.11 7.72 -2.02
CA LEU A 79 8.01 7.70 -3.18
C LEU A 79 7.26 8.03 -4.48
N ARG A 80 6.07 7.47 -4.69
CA ARG A 80 5.22 7.74 -5.85
C ARG A 80 4.82 9.21 -5.92
N LEU A 81 4.41 9.81 -4.81
CA LEU A 81 4.02 11.22 -4.73
C LEU A 81 5.21 12.14 -5.01
N GLU A 82 6.38 11.83 -4.46
CA GLU A 82 7.63 12.56 -4.73
C GLU A 82 8.01 12.50 -6.20
N MET A 83 7.95 11.31 -6.81
CA MET A 83 8.24 11.15 -8.24
C MET A 83 7.23 11.89 -9.11
N GLY A 84 5.94 11.80 -8.78
CA GLY A 84 4.90 12.56 -9.47
C GLY A 84 5.13 14.07 -9.43
N SER A 85 5.63 14.58 -8.29
CA SER A 85 5.98 16.00 -8.15
C SER A 85 7.24 16.37 -8.96
N ARG A 86 8.31 15.58 -8.86
CA ARG A 86 9.56 15.83 -9.61
C ARG A 86 9.40 15.80 -11.12
N LEU A 87 8.48 14.96 -11.59
CA LEU A 87 8.20 14.82 -13.03
C LEU A 87 7.08 15.77 -13.52
N GLY A 88 6.53 16.61 -12.64
CA GLY A 88 5.46 17.55 -13.01
C GLY A 88 4.14 16.87 -13.39
N LEU A 89 3.92 15.62 -12.95
CA LEU A 89 2.72 14.83 -13.28
C LEU A 89 1.49 15.19 -12.42
N ARG A 90 1.68 15.98 -11.36
CA ARG A 90 0.62 16.43 -10.46
C ARG A 90 0.07 17.77 -10.93
N ASP A 91 -0.96 17.71 -11.78
CA ASP A 91 -1.64 18.90 -12.29
C ASP A 91 -2.79 19.29 -11.32
N LYS A 92 -2.65 20.43 -10.67
CA LYS A 92 -3.64 20.95 -9.71
C LYS A 92 -4.96 21.40 -10.36
N ASN A 93 -5.00 21.54 -11.68
CA ASN A 93 -6.19 21.94 -12.42
C ASN A 93 -7.00 20.74 -12.91
N LYS A 94 -6.50 19.52 -12.69
CA LYS A 94 -7.21 18.27 -13.02
C LYS A 94 -7.74 17.62 -11.75
N PHE A 95 -9.00 17.20 -11.81
CA PHE A 95 -9.61 16.43 -10.74
C PHE A 95 -9.66 14.97 -11.15
N ALA A 96 -8.94 14.14 -10.41
CA ALA A 96 -8.94 12.69 -10.54
C ALA A 96 -9.66 12.08 -9.35
N CYS A 97 -10.80 11.47 -9.58
CA CYS A 97 -11.64 10.84 -8.58
C CYS A 97 -11.46 9.33 -8.62
N LEU A 98 -11.44 8.69 -7.46
CA LEU A 98 -11.47 7.24 -7.32
C LEU A 98 -12.19 6.84 -6.03
N TRP A 99 -12.65 5.59 -5.99
CA TRP A 99 -13.12 4.95 -4.77
C TRP A 99 -12.01 4.08 -4.19
N VAL A 100 -11.81 4.20 -2.88
CA VAL A 100 -11.05 3.23 -2.10
C VAL A 100 -12.03 2.29 -1.44
N VAL A 101 -11.83 1.00 -1.61
CA VAL A 101 -12.72 -0.06 -1.10
C VAL A 101 -11.86 -1.20 -0.55
N ASP A 102 -12.50 -2.24 -0.01
CA ASP A 102 -11.84 -3.44 0.50
C ASP A 102 -10.86 -3.15 1.65
N PHE A 103 -11.23 -2.21 2.51
CA PHE A 103 -10.45 -1.91 3.70
C PHE A 103 -10.35 -3.15 4.60
N PRO A 104 -9.21 -3.37 5.27
CA PRO A 104 -9.17 -4.33 6.38
C PRO A 104 -10.24 -3.98 7.43
N MET A 105 -10.92 -5.00 7.94
CA MET A 105 -11.92 -4.81 9.00
C MET A 105 -11.26 -4.47 10.32
N PHE A 106 -10.12 -5.11 10.58
CA PHE A 106 -9.37 -5.01 11.82
C PHE A 106 -7.92 -4.61 11.55
N GLU A 107 -7.31 -4.00 12.54
CA GLU A 107 -5.88 -3.79 12.65
C GLU A 107 -5.38 -4.28 14.00
N TRP A 108 -4.14 -4.77 14.04
CA TRP A 108 -3.50 -5.15 15.29
C TRP A 108 -2.95 -3.93 16.01
N SER A 109 -3.29 -3.78 17.28
CA SER A 109 -2.70 -2.76 18.14
C SER A 109 -1.59 -3.36 19.00
N ASP A 110 -0.36 -2.90 18.78
CA ASP A 110 0.78 -3.30 19.63
C ASP A 110 0.66 -2.75 21.05
N GLU A 111 -0.01 -1.62 21.22
CA GLU A 111 -0.24 -1.01 22.53
C GLU A 111 -1.28 -1.80 23.33
N GLU A 112 -2.42 -2.11 22.71
CA GLU A 112 -3.53 -2.81 23.34
C GLU A 112 -3.39 -4.34 23.29
N GLN A 113 -2.44 -4.87 22.52
CA GLN A 113 -2.18 -6.29 22.30
C GLN A 113 -3.44 -7.08 21.85
N ARG A 114 -4.25 -6.44 21.00
CA ARG A 114 -5.49 -7.00 20.46
C ARG A 114 -5.86 -6.44 19.09
N LEU A 115 -6.83 -7.05 18.46
CA LEU A 115 -7.45 -6.49 17.26
C LEU A 115 -8.32 -5.28 17.62
N MET A 116 -8.19 -4.23 16.82
CA MET A 116 -9.02 -3.03 16.87
C MET A 116 -9.81 -2.90 15.57
N ALA A 117 -10.99 -2.30 15.63
CA ALA A 117 -11.72 -1.95 14.41
C ALA A 117 -10.97 -0.84 13.67
N MET A 118 -10.66 -1.04 12.39
CA MET A 118 -9.95 -0.04 11.59
C MET A 118 -10.77 1.25 11.43
N HIS A 119 -12.10 1.14 11.28
CA HIS A 119 -12.99 2.29 11.12
C HIS A 119 -13.94 2.41 12.31
N HIS A 120 -14.91 1.49 12.42
CA HIS A 120 -15.94 1.56 13.43
C HIS A 120 -16.44 0.15 13.77
N PRO A 121 -16.71 -0.19 15.05
CA PRO A 121 -17.14 -1.53 15.45
C PRO A 121 -18.53 -1.93 14.91
N PHE A 122 -19.30 -1.01 14.36
CA PHE A 122 -20.60 -1.27 13.73
C PHE A 122 -20.52 -1.39 12.20
N THR A 123 -19.33 -1.34 11.62
CA THR A 123 -19.12 -1.56 10.19
C THR A 123 -19.39 -3.02 9.84
N HIS A 124 -20.14 -3.26 8.77
CA HIS A 124 -20.43 -4.60 8.27
C HIS A 124 -19.17 -5.18 7.59
N PRO A 125 -18.78 -6.43 7.90
CA PRO A 125 -17.80 -7.14 7.07
C PRO A 125 -18.39 -7.43 5.70
N LYS A 126 -17.57 -7.66 4.69
CA LYS A 126 -18.07 -8.18 3.42
C LYS A 126 -18.73 -9.54 3.62
N ASP A 127 -19.87 -9.80 2.98
CA ASP A 127 -20.64 -11.01 3.16
C ASP A 127 -19.81 -12.28 2.93
N GLU A 128 -18.98 -12.29 1.90
CA GLU A 128 -18.08 -13.41 1.58
C GLU A 128 -17.00 -13.65 2.64
N ASP A 129 -16.67 -12.65 3.46
CA ASP A 129 -15.63 -12.74 4.47
C ASP A 129 -16.18 -13.08 5.88
N ILE A 130 -17.50 -13.08 6.08
CA ILE A 130 -18.13 -13.42 7.37
C ILE A 130 -17.62 -14.75 7.96
N PRO A 131 -17.45 -15.84 7.18
CA PRO A 131 -16.91 -17.09 7.71
C PRO A 131 -15.47 -16.99 8.24
N LEU A 132 -14.72 -15.97 7.83
CA LEU A 132 -13.35 -15.74 8.30
C LEU A 132 -13.29 -15.16 9.71
N LEU A 133 -14.37 -14.59 10.23
CA LEU A 133 -14.42 -14.03 11.57
C LEU A 133 -14.07 -15.07 12.66
N ASP A 134 -14.37 -16.35 12.42
CA ASP A 134 -14.07 -17.43 13.35
C ASP A 134 -12.68 -18.05 13.18
N THR A 135 -12.05 -17.87 12.01
CA THR A 135 -10.84 -18.62 11.65
C THR A 135 -9.64 -17.72 11.40
N LYS A 136 -9.88 -16.53 10.82
CA LYS A 136 -8.83 -15.61 10.39
C LYS A 136 -9.35 -14.17 10.35
N PRO A 137 -9.72 -13.59 11.50
CA PRO A 137 -10.36 -12.27 11.55
C PRO A 137 -9.47 -11.16 10.93
N GLU A 138 -8.15 -11.28 10.99
CA GLU A 138 -7.22 -10.31 10.39
C GLU A 138 -7.29 -10.24 8.85
N ALA A 139 -7.93 -11.23 8.20
CA ALA A 139 -8.12 -11.24 6.75
C ALA A 139 -9.49 -10.70 6.30
N VAL A 140 -10.39 -10.42 7.25
CA VAL A 140 -11.74 -9.91 6.96
C VAL A 140 -11.67 -8.48 6.42
N ARG A 141 -12.40 -8.22 5.33
CA ARG A 141 -12.55 -6.89 4.74
C ARG A 141 -13.84 -6.24 5.23
N ALA A 142 -13.77 -4.93 5.43
CA ALA A 142 -14.92 -4.10 5.74
C ALA A 142 -15.72 -3.76 4.48
N ASP A 143 -17.03 -3.70 4.60
CA ASP A 143 -17.89 -3.08 3.58
C ASP A 143 -17.94 -1.57 3.81
N ALA A 144 -16.79 -0.96 3.53
CA ALA A 144 -16.54 0.47 3.67
C ALA A 144 -15.95 1.03 2.38
N TYR A 145 -16.12 2.31 2.18
CA TYR A 145 -15.70 3.00 0.98
C TYR A 145 -15.36 4.46 1.26
N ASP A 146 -14.30 4.96 0.61
CA ASP A 146 -13.93 6.37 0.63
C ASP A 146 -13.90 6.92 -0.79
N MET A 147 -14.49 8.09 -1.00
CA MET A 147 -14.29 8.87 -2.21
C MET A 147 -13.05 9.73 -2.07
N VAL A 148 -12.12 9.55 -2.97
CA VAL A 148 -10.84 10.26 -2.96
C VAL A 148 -10.72 11.12 -4.21
N VAL A 149 -10.38 12.39 -4.04
CA VAL A 149 -10.10 13.33 -5.13
C VAL A 149 -8.67 13.83 -5.00
N ASN A 150 -7.85 13.61 -6.02
CA ASN A 150 -6.43 14.01 -6.04
C ASN A 150 -5.62 13.53 -4.81
N GLY A 151 -5.97 12.36 -4.27
CA GLY A 151 -5.31 11.79 -3.11
C GLY A 151 -5.80 12.33 -1.75
N VAL A 152 -6.91 13.09 -1.75
CA VAL A 152 -7.56 13.59 -0.53
C VAL A 152 -8.92 12.92 -0.42
N GLU A 153 -9.20 12.30 0.71
CA GLU A 153 -10.54 11.81 1.04
C GLU A 153 -11.49 13.00 1.17
N VAL A 154 -12.57 12.96 0.40
CA VAL A 154 -13.61 14.02 0.40
C VAL A 154 -14.89 13.55 1.06
N GLY A 155 -15.02 12.27 1.31
CA GLY A 155 -16.13 11.66 2.03
C GLY A 155 -16.02 10.15 1.99
N GLY A 156 -16.61 9.48 2.96
CA GLY A 156 -16.61 8.04 3.06
C GLY A 156 -17.81 7.53 3.85
N GLY A 157 -17.96 6.23 3.86
CA GLY A 157 -19.03 5.56 4.56
C GLY A 157 -18.84 4.06 4.65
N SER A 158 -19.80 3.42 5.31
CA SER A 158 -19.83 1.97 5.40
C SER A 158 -21.27 1.46 5.54
N ILE A 159 -21.49 0.24 5.11
CA ILE A 159 -22.69 -0.52 5.49
C ILE A 159 -22.57 -0.85 6.98
N ARG A 160 -23.66 -0.72 7.69
CA ARG A 160 -23.71 -1.01 9.14
C ARG A 160 -24.28 -2.40 9.40
N ILE A 161 -23.76 -3.03 10.45
CA ILE A 161 -24.33 -4.29 10.95
C ILE A 161 -25.73 -4.01 11.48
N HIS A 162 -26.69 -4.81 11.07
CA HIS A 162 -28.07 -4.81 11.54
C HIS A 162 -28.52 -6.16 12.12
N ASP A 163 -27.65 -7.17 12.03
CA ASP A 163 -27.84 -8.47 12.66
C ASP A 163 -27.21 -8.50 14.05
N ALA A 164 -27.99 -8.84 15.06
CA ALA A 164 -27.55 -8.82 16.45
C ALA A 164 -26.47 -9.88 16.76
N ALA A 165 -26.55 -11.06 16.12
CA ALA A 165 -25.58 -12.13 16.34
C ALA A 165 -24.23 -11.76 15.73
N LEU A 166 -24.22 -11.19 14.52
CA LEU A 166 -23.02 -10.69 13.88
C LEU A 166 -22.40 -9.55 14.70
N GLN A 167 -23.21 -8.63 15.23
CA GLN A 167 -22.71 -7.55 16.07
C GLN A 167 -22.07 -8.06 17.37
N ALA A 168 -22.70 -9.06 18.01
CA ALA A 168 -22.14 -9.70 19.21
C ALA A 168 -20.80 -10.36 18.90
N LYS A 169 -20.69 -11.05 17.76
CA LYS A 169 -19.44 -11.65 17.29
C LYS A 169 -18.34 -10.61 17.08
N MET A 170 -18.67 -9.47 16.48
CA MET A 170 -17.74 -8.37 16.31
C MET A 170 -17.22 -7.84 17.66
N PHE A 171 -18.10 -7.68 18.65
CA PHE A 171 -17.72 -7.24 19.98
C PHE A 171 -16.82 -8.26 20.69
N GLU A 172 -17.11 -9.57 20.54
CA GLU A 172 -16.26 -10.63 21.07
C GLU A 172 -14.81 -10.52 20.52
N ILE A 173 -14.66 -10.38 19.18
CA ILE A 173 -13.36 -10.27 18.52
C ILE A 173 -12.60 -9.01 19.00
N LEU A 174 -13.32 -7.91 19.22
CA LEU A 174 -12.75 -6.65 19.69
C LEU A 174 -12.52 -6.63 21.22
N GLY A 175 -12.90 -7.70 21.95
CA GLY A 175 -12.72 -7.79 23.40
C GLY A 175 -13.66 -6.88 24.20
N PHE A 176 -14.79 -6.50 23.63
CA PHE A 176 -15.89 -5.87 24.38
C PHE A 176 -16.72 -6.95 25.05
N THR A 177 -16.75 -6.96 26.37
CA THR A 177 -17.53 -7.87 27.22
C THR A 177 -18.76 -7.19 27.78
#